data_2246fda48d4ce467df3f26a0cc69c644
#
_entry.id   2246fda48d4ce467df3f26a0cc69c644
#
_cell.length_a   1.000
_cell.length_b   1.000
_cell.length_c   1.000
_cell.angle_alpha   90.00
_cell.angle_beta   90.00
_cell.angle_gamma   90.00
#
_symmetry.space_group_name_H-M   'P 1'
#
loop_
_entity.id
_entity.type
_entity.pdbx_description
1 polymer ?
#
loop_
_entity_poly.entity_id
_entity_poly.type
_entity_poly.pdbx_seq_one_letter_code
_entity_poly.pdbx_strand_id
1 'polypeptide(L)'
;MGKNEMEKYWLPWLVGMPAETSRAICSMIFSGIFEKLPNLRVAFAHGGGAFPATIGRIQHGYDSRPDLCAIDNNVDPTDYLGKFWIDSLVHDFDMLEFLLKKVGNKKIALGSDYPFPWAKKCQAY
;
A
#
# COMPACT_ATOMS: atom_id res chain seq x y z
N MET A 1 -10.89 -10.83 2.52
CA MET A 1 -10.39 -12.22 2.54
C MET A 1 -11.02 -12.96 3.70
N GLY A 2 -11.44 -14.19 3.48
CA GLY A 2 -12.37 -14.94 4.30
C GLY A 2 -12.04 -14.99 5.79
N LYS A 3 -12.93 -14.45 6.63
CA LYS A 3 -12.80 -14.52 8.08
C LYS A 3 -12.54 -15.95 8.57
N ASN A 4 -13.13 -16.93 7.91
CA ASN A 4 -13.05 -18.34 8.32
C ASN A 4 -11.71 -19.01 7.96
N GLU A 5 -10.95 -18.47 7.00
CA GLU A 5 -9.66 -19.03 6.57
C GLU A 5 -8.47 -18.53 7.41
N MET A 6 -8.68 -17.49 8.21
CA MET A 6 -7.63 -16.80 8.97
C MET A 6 -7.91 -16.76 10.49
N GLU A 7 -8.70 -17.69 11.02
CA GLU A 7 -9.10 -17.67 12.45
C GLU A 7 -7.95 -17.94 13.42
N LYS A 8 -6.91 -18.65 12.98
CA LYS A 8 -5.76 -19.03 13.81
C LYS A 8 -4.56 -18.11 13.54
N TYR A 9 -3.62 -18.12 14.47
CA TYR A 9 -2.28 -17.51 14.35
C TYR A 9 -2.29 -15.99 14.10
N TRP A 10 -3.40 -15.33 14.46
CA TRP A 10 -3.56 -13.88 14.26
C TRP A 10 -3.42 -13.42 12.79
N LEU A 11 -3.67 -14.32 11.86
CA LEU A 11 -3.51 -14.08 10.42
C LEU A 11 -4.31 -12.90 9.87
N PRO A 12 -5.50 -12.52 10.42
CA PRO A 12 -6.17 -11.31 9.94
C PRO A 12 -5.31 -10.06 10.05
N TRP A 13 -4.49 -9.96 11.10
CA TRP A 13 -3.58 -8.84 11.33
C TRP A 13 -2.27 -8.99 10.57
N LEU A 14 -1.68 -10.20 10.61
CA LEU A 14 -0.36 -10.44 10.04
C LEU A 14 -0.37 -10.45 8.51
N VAL A 15 -1.43 -10.94 7.90
CA VAL A 15 -1.55 -11.14 6.45
C VAL A 15 -2.74 -10.40 5.87
N GLY A 16 -3.89 -10.46 6.55
CA GLY A 16 -5.15 -9.89 6.06
C GLY A 16 -5.06 -8.37 5.87
N MET A 17 -4.60 -7.63 6.86
CA MET A 17 -4.49 -6.17 6.77
C MET A 17 -3.57 -5.69 5.65
N PRO A 18 -2.34 -6.18 5.49
CA PRO A 18 -1.50 -5.82 4.35
C PRO A 18 -2.13 -6.13 2.99
N ALA A 19 -2.85 -7.24 2.88
CA ALA A 19 -3.55 -7.61 1.65
C ALA A 19 -4.74 -6.68 1.36
N GLU A 20 -5.54 -6.34 2.39
CA GLU A 20 -6.66 -5.40 2.26
C GLU A 20 -6.19 -3.99 1.87
N THR A 21 -5.11 -3.51 2.47
CA THR A 21 -4.50 -2.22 2.10
C THR A 21 -4.07 -2.23 0.64
N SER A 22 -3.42 -3.28 0.19
CA SER A 22 -3.02 -3.43 -1.22
C SER A 22 -4.20 -3.44 -2.16
N ARG A 23 -5.26 -4.16 -1.80
CA ARG A 23 -6.51 -4.19 -2.57
C ARG A 23 -7.14 -2.80 -2.66
N ALA A 24 -7.18 -2.06 -1.54
CA ALA A 24 -7.71 -0.70 -1.52
C ALA A 24 -6.92 0.24 -2.44
N ILE A 25 -5.58 0.20 -2.39
CA ILE A 25 -4.72 0.98 -3.28
C ILE A 25 -4.99 0.64 -4.75
N CYS A 26 -4.99 -0.64 -5.11
CA CYS A 26 -5.28 -1.08 -6.47
C CYS A 26 -6.66 -0.63 -6.94
N SER A 27 -7.69 -0.74 -6.09
CA SER A 27 -9.05 -0.29 -6.43
C SER A 27 -9.09 1.21 -6.72
N MET A 28 -8.38 2.02 -5.94
CA MET A 28 -8.30 3.46 -6.16
C MET A 28 -7.53 3.80 -7.44
N ILE A 29 -6.43 3.11 -7.72
CA ILE A 29 -5.65 3.29 -8.95
C ILE A 29 -6.51 2.92 -10.16
N PHE A 30 -7.01 1.70 -10.21
CA PHE A 30 -7.73 1.19 -11.39
C PHE A 30 -9.05 1.88 -11.66
N SER A 31 -9.74 2.43 -10.63
CA SER A 31 -10.94 3.24 -10.82
C SER A 31 -10.65 4.65 -11.38
N GLY A 32 -9.39 5.07 -11.46
CA GLY A 32 -8.98 6.40 -11.91
C GLY A 32 -9.38 7.52 -10.94
N ILE A 33 -9.58 7.22 -9.65
CA ILE A 33 -10.03 8.23 -8.68
C ILE A 33 -9.03 9.37 -8.51
N PHE A 34 -7.73 9.09 -8.61
CA PHE A 34 -6.68 10.11 -8.52
C PHE A 34 -6.68 11.06 -9.71
N GLU A 35 -7.06 10.58 -10.90
CA GLU A 35 -7.21 11.41 -12.09
C GLU A 35 -8.50 12.24 -12.06
N LYS A 36 -9.59 11.65 -11.54
CA LYS A 36 -10.88 12.33 -11.36
C LYS A 36 -10.82 13.39 -10.26
N LEU A 37 -10.01 13.17 -9.23
CA LEU A 37 -9.86 14.05 -8.08
C LEU A 37 -8.38 14.38 -7.82
N PRO A 38 -7.74 15.24 -8.63
CA PRO A 38 -6.29 15.48 -8.58
C PRO A 38 -5.81 16.11 -7.26
N ASN A 39 -6.71 16.71 -6.49
CA ASN A 39 -6.40 17.29 -5.17
C ASN A 39 -6.67 16.32 -4.01
N LEU A 40 -7.08 15.09 -4.29
CA LEU A 40 -7.34 14.09 -3.27
C LEU A 40 -6.04 13.72 -2.53
N ARG A 41 -6.08 13.82 -1.20
CA ARG A 41 -4.96 13.45 -0.33
C ARG A 41 -5.34 12.21 0.45
N VAL A 42 -4.60 11.13 0.23
CA VAL A 42 -4.82 9.84 0.88
C VAL A 42 -3.53 9.34 1.51
N ALA A 43 -3.64 8.73 2.68
CA ALA A 43 -2.56 8.03 3.35
C ALA A 43 -2.98 6.58 3.63
N PHE A 44 -2.07 5.65 3.39
CA PHE A 44 -2.26 4.23 3.68
C PHE A 44 -1.31 3.80 4.78
N ALA A 45 -1.84 3.08 5.75
CA ALA A 45 -1.08 2.57 6.88
C ALA A 45 -0.12 1.43 6.49
N HIS A 46 0.80 1.12 7.39
CA HIS A 46 1.70 -0.04 7.32
C HIS A 46 2.52 -0.10 6.02
N GLY A 47 3.13 1.03 5.67
CA GLY A 47 3.96 1.14 4.47
C GLY A 47 3.21 0.92 3.15
N GLY A 48 1.87 1.05 3.15
CA GLY A 48 1.04 0.71 2.00
C GLY A 48 0.76 -0.79 1.85
N GLY A 49 0.93 -1.55 2.93
CA GLY A 49 0.70 -2.99 2.95
C GLY A 49 1.66 -3.76 2.03
N ALA A 50 1.16 -4.71 1.28
CA ALA A 50 1.95 -5.47 0.31
C ALA A 50 2.09 -4.77 -1.07
N PHE A 51 1.41 -3.63 -1.29
CA PHE A 51 1.37 -2.95 -2.60
C PHE A 51 2.77 -2.59 -3.12
N PRO A 52 3.66 -1.92 -2.37
CA PRO A 52 4.96 -1.54 -2.89
C PRO A 52 5.84 -2.73 -3.29
N ALA A 53 5.75 -3.84 -2.57
CA ALA A 53 6.49 -5.05 -2.88
C ALA A 53 5.92 -5.80 -4.09
N THR A 54 4.63 -5.65 -4.37
CA THR A 54 3.95 -6.35 -5.47
C THR A 54 3.70 -5.48 -6.70
N ILE A 55 4.16 -4.22 -6.70
CA ILE A 55 3.89 -3.27 -7.79
C ILE A 55 4.34 -3.79 -9.16
N GLY A 56 5.46 -4.49 -9.24
CA GLY A 56 5.92 -5.09 -10.50
C GLY A 56 4.97 -6.15 -11.05
N ARG A 57 4.37 -6.96 -10.16
CA ARG A 57 3.32 -7.91 -10.55
C ARG A 57 2.05 -7.20 -11.02
N ILE A 58 1.68 -6.12 -10.35
CA ILE A 58 0.49 -5.32 -10.69
C ILE A 58 0.67 -4.67 -12.06
N GLN A 59 1.84 -4.06 -12.31
CA GLN A 59 2.17 -3.49 -13.62
C GLN A 59 2.15 -4.55 -14.71
N HIS A 60 2.80 -5.69 -14.49
CA HIS A 60 2.81 -6.77 -15.48
C HIS A 60 1.40 -7.29 -15.81
N GLY A 61 0.54 -7.39 -14.80
CA GLY A 61 -0.87 -7.75 -14.99
C GLY A 61 -1.62 -6.70 -15.83
N TYR A 62 -1.38 -5.42 -15.56
CA TYR A 62 -1.94 -4.30 -16.30
C TYR A 62 -1.54 -4.35 -17.78
N ASP A 63 -0.25 -4.55 -18.06
CA ASP A 63 0.29 -4.64 -19.43
C ASP A 63 -0.24 -5.88 -20.19
N SER A 64 -0.39 -7.00 -19.48
CA SER A 64 -0.79 -8.28 -20.08
C SER A 64 -2.29 -8.39 -20.32
N ARG A 65 -3.10 -7.73 -19.50
CA ARG A 65 -4.57 -7.80 -19.54
C ARG A 65 -5.20 -6.40 -19.40
N PRO A 66 -4.90 -5.48 -20.35
CA PRO A 66 -5.51 -4.15 -20.34
C PRO A 66 -7.03 -4.21 -20.47
N ASP A 67 -7.56 -5.24 -21.12
CA ASP A 67 -8.99 -5.53 -21.21
C ASP A 67 -9.68 -5.71 -19.85
N LEU A 68 -8.94 -6.08 -18.80
CA LEU A 68 -9.44 -6.23 -17.44
C LEU A 68 -8.97 -5.13 -16.48
N CYS A 69 -7.78 -4.61 -16.70
CA CYS A 69 -7.13 -3.70 -15.74
C CYS A 69 -7.25 -2.22 -16.12
N ALA A 70 -7.31 -1.90 -17.43
CA ALA A 70 -7.37 -0.52 -17.94
C ALA A 70 -8.79 -0.08 -18.34
N ILE A 71 -9.83 -0.66 -17.71
CA ILE A 71 -11.23 -0.39 -18.05
C ILE A 71 -11.61 1.07 -17.74
N ASP A 72 -11.25 1.54 -16.54
CA ASP A 72 -11.63 2.86 -16.04
C ASP A 72 -10.44 3.84 -15.97
N ASN A 73 -9.22 3.35 -16.14
CA ASN A 73 -8.00 4.15 -16.05
C ASN A 73 -6.89 3.56 -16.92
N ASN A 74 -6.32 4.38 -17.78
CA ASN A 74 -5.24 4.03 -18.71
C ASN A 74 -3.87 4.55 -18.27
N VAL A 75 -3.72 4.99 -17.02
CA VAL A 75 -2.45 5.41 -16.43
C VAL A 75 -1.79 4.22 -15.76
N ASP A 76 -0.50 4.03 -16.01
CA ASP A 76 0.28 2.91 -15.48
C ASP A 76 0.26 2.88 -13.95
N PRO A 77 0.01 1.72 -13.32
CA PRO A 77 0.02 1.59 -11.85
C PRO A 77 1.31 2.09 -11.18
N THR A 78 2.45 1.93 -11.84
CA THR A 78 3.76 2.40 -11.33
C THR A 78 3.86 3.92 -11.23
N ASP A 79 3.11 4.67 -12.02
CA ASP A 79 3.10 6.14 -11.99
C ASP A 79 2.43 6.72 -10.74
N TYR A 80 1.74 5.87 -9.99
CA TYR A 80 1.12 6.27 -8.71
C TYR A 80 2.05 6.15 -7.50
N LEU A 81 3.24 5.56 -7.66
CA LEU A 81 4.25 5.60 -6.60
C LEU A 81 4.63 7.05 -6.29
N GLY A 82 4.45 7.47 -5.03
CA GLY A 82 4.66 8.85 -4.62
C GLY A 82 3.50 9.82 -4.89
N LYS A 83 2.37 9.39 -5.41
CA LYS A 83 1.16 10.22 -5.54
C LYS A 83 0.36 10.30 -4.24
N PHE A 84 0.32 9.24 -3.47
CA PHE A 84 -0.31 9.16 -2.15
C PHE A 84 0.73 8.99 -1.04
N TRP A 85 0.29 9.09 0.20
CA TRP A 85 1.12 8.92 1.38
C TRP A 85 1.07 7.47 1.87
N ILE A 86 2.17 7.01 2.43
CA ILE A 86 2.25 5.79 3.24
C ILE A 86 2.91 6.13 4.57
N ASP A 87 2.81 5.27 5.57
CA ASP A 87 3.55 5.45 6.80
C ASP A 87 4.85 4.63 6.85
N SER A 88 5.66 4.86 7.88
CA SER A 88 6.94 4.18 8.10
C SER A 88 6.81 2.92 8.96
N LEU A 89 5.59 2.48 9.31
CA LEU A 89 5.37 1.36 10.21
C LEU A 89 5.47 0.02 9.49
N VAL A 90 6.67 -0.44 9.25
CA VAL A 90 6.93 -1.70 8.53
C VAL A 90 7.72 -2.72 9.35
N HIS A 91 8.15 -2.38 10.58
CA HIS A 91 8.86 -3.24 11.53
C HIS A 91 10.19 -3.85 11.01
N ASP A 92 10.70 -3.35 9.89
CA ASP A 92 11.87 -3.85 9.19
C ASP A 92 12.63 -2.68 8.53
N PHE A 93 13.95 -2.61 8.74
CA PHE A 93 14.78 -1.51 8.23
C PHE A 93 15.01 -1.60 6.73
N ASP A 94 15.30 -2.80 6.22
CA ASP A 94 15.55 -3.01 4.80
C ASP A 94 14.28 -2.73 3.99
N MET A 95 13.12 -3.08 4.58
CA MET A 95 11.82 -2.72 3.98
C MET A 95 11.59 -1.21 3.98
N LEU A 96 11.96 -0.50 5.04
CA LEU A 96 11.86 0.97 5.05
C LEU A 96 12.76 1.62 4.00
N GLU A 97 14.00 1.14 3.86
CA GLU A 97 14.89 1.59 2.78
C GLU A 97 14.32 1.32 1.40
N PHE A 98 13.75 0.14 1.20
CA PHE A 98 13.06 -0.19 -0.05
C PHE A 98 11.93 0.80 -0.35
N LEU A 99 11.10 1.14 0.64
CA LEU A 99 10.01 2.10 0.49
C LEU A 99 10.54 3.50 0.14
N LEU A 100 11.61 3.95 0.82
CA LEU A 100 12.26 5.23 0.51
C LEU A 100 12.76 5.29 -0.94
N LYS A 101 13.31 4.20 -1.46
CA LYS A 101 13.74 4.09 -2.86
C LYS A 101 12.58 4.08 -3.85
N LYS A 102 11.45 3.45 -3.50
CA LYS A 102 10.29 3.29 -4.39
C LYS A 102 9.35 4.49 -4.40
N VAL A 103 9.07 5.05 -3.24
CA VAL A 103 8.03 6.07 -3.04
C VAL A 103 8.63 7.47 -2.86
N GLY A 104 9.86 7.54 -2.36
CA GLY A 104 10.52 8.79 -2.02
C GLY A 104 10.16 9.30 -0.62
N ASN A 105 11.07 10.04 -0.01
CA ASN A 105 10.98 10.51 1.38
C ASN A 105 9.85 11.52 1.63
N LYS A 106 9.37 12.22 0.61
CA LYS A 106 8.32 13.24 0.73
C LYS A 106 6.91 12.67 0.94
N LYS A 107 6.75 11.36 0.74
CA LYS A 107 5.45 10.68 0.79
C LYS A 107 5.42 9.54 1.82
N ILE A 108 6.39 9.52 2.73
CA ILE A 108 6.40 8.63 3.87
C ILE A 108 6.21 9.46 5.14
N ALA A 109 5.13 9.17 5.88
CA ALA A 109 4.83 9.80 7.15
C ALA A 109 5.31 8.92 8.31
N LEU A 110 5.63 9.50 9.44
CA LEU A 110 5.92 8.73 10.64
C LEU A 110 4.64 8.04 11.14
N GLY A 111 4.69 6.70 11.29
CA GLY A 111 3.63 5.88 11.83
C GLY A 111 4.09 5.14 13.08
N SER A 112 3.24 5.06 14.11
CA SER A 112 3.54 4.38 15.37
C SER A 112 2.53 3.31 15.74
N ASP A 113 1.37 3.28 15.08
CA ASP A 113 0.23 2.42 15.40
C ASP A 113 -0.31 2.58 16.84
N TYR A 114 0.02 3.73 17.47
CA TYR A 114 -0.51 4.03 18.80
C TYR A 114 -2.04 4.19 18.73
N PRO A 115 -2.83 3.62 19.65
CA PRO A 115 -2.46 2.94 20.92
C PRO A 115 -2.48 1.40 20.86
N PHE A 116 -2.33 0.80 19.71
CA PHE A 116 -2.40 -0.66 19.58
C PHE A 116 -1.22 -1.39 20.25
N PRO A 117 -1.35 -2.68 20.63
CA PRO A 117 -0.35 -3.40 21.41
C PRO A 117 1.04 -3.53 20.77
N TRP A 118 1.16 -3.42 19.46
CA TRP A 118 2.44 -3.39 18.75
C TRP A 118 2.90 -1.99 18.38
N ALA A 119 2.18 -0.97 18.87
CA ALA A 119 2.66 0.39 18.69
C ALA A 119 4.14 0.43 19.09
N LYS A 120 5.02 0.75 18.15
CA LYS A 120 6.43 1.01 18.51
C LYS A 120 6.41 2.19 19.47
N LYS A 121 6.92 1.99 20.71
CA LYS A 121 7.41 3.11 21.50
C LYS A 121 8.32 3.88 20.55
N CYS A 122 8.08 5.19 20.36
CA CYS A 122 8.93 6.03 19.53
C CYS A 122 10.39 5.80 19.93
N GLN A 123 11.07 4.91 19.24
CA GLN A 123 12.51 4.87 19.26
C GLN A 123 12.93 5.83 18.16
N ALA A 124 13.49 6.96 18.57
CA ALA A 124 14.19 7.83 17.65
C ALA A 124 15.23 6.98 16.92
N TYR A 125 15.09 6.90 15.62
CA TYR A 125 16.11 6.39 14.73
C TYR A 125 17.10 7.48 14.42
#